data_8b1e1bfd4ba3bf9445964bfe954088c0
#
_entry.id   8b1e1bfd4ba3bf9445964bfe954088c0
#
_cell.length_a   1.000
_cell.length_b   1.000
_cell.length_c   1.000
_cell.angle_alpha   90.00
_cell.angle_beta   90.00
_cell.angle_gamma   90.00
#
_symmetry.space_group_name_H-M   'P 1'
#
loop_
_entity.id
_entity.type
_entity.pdbx_description
1 polymer ?
#
loop_
_entity_poly.entity_id
_entity_poly.type
_entity_poly.pdbx_seq_one_letter_code
_entity_poly.pdbx_strand_id
1 'polypeptide(L)'
;KDMLIRGGENIYCVEVEAALYEHPAVMDAAIVARPHHSLGEEPAAVVTLKPGATADAEELRAFVAARLAAFKVPVEVRFWDGPLPRNANGKILKSELKTLFVAAG
;
A
#
# COMPACT_ATOMS: atom_id res chain seq x y z
N LYS A 1 5.35 -1.60 -15.64
CA LYS A 1 4.81 -2.54 -14.68
C LYS A 1 4.73 -1.91 -13.30
N ASP A 2 3.68 -2.27 -12.57
CA ASP A 2 3.46 -1.72 -11.23
C ASP A 2 4.26 -2.56 -10.22
N MET A 3 5.52 -2.19 -10.07
CA MET A 3 6.49 -2.92 -9.27
C MET A 3 7.45 -1.94 -8.62
N LEU A 4 7.94 -2.29 -7.44
CA LEU A 4 9.01 -1.54 -6.79
C LEU A 4 10.16 -2.49 -6.43
N ILE A 5 11.34 -1.93 -6.19
CA ILE A 5 12.54 -2.71 -5.87
C ILE A 5 13.04 -2.26 -4.50
N ARG A 6 13.01 -3.19 -3.54
CA ARG A 6 13.47 -2.96 -2.17
C ARG A 6 14.74 -3.77 -1.91
N GLY A 7 15.86 -3.08 -1.82
CA GLY A 7 17.13 -3.73 -1.53
C GLY A 7 17.46 -4.84 -2.52
N GLY A 8 17.16 -4.64 -3.80
CA GLY A 8 17.38 -5.63 -4.84
C GLY A 8 16.26 -6.66 -5.02
N GLU A 9 15.24 -6.63 -4.17
CA GLU A 9 14.12 -7.58 -4.28
C GLU A 9 12.90 -6.93 -4.92
N ASN A 10 12.32 -7.61 -5.89
CA ASN A 10 11.14 -7.13 -6.61
C ASN A 10 9.88 -7.34 -5.76
N ILE A 11 9.07 -6.28 -5.64
CA ILE A 11 7.76 -6.36 -5.01
C ILE A 11 6.74 -5.92 -6.04
N TYR A 12 5.83 -6.84 -6.38
CA TYR A 12 4.75 -6.53 -7.30
C TYR A 12 3.57 -5.97 -6.51
N CYS A 13 3.20 -4.74 -6.81
CA CYS A 13 2.18 -4.05 -6.02
C CYS A 13 0.85 -4.79 -6.00
N VAL A 14 0.48 -5.41 -7.12
CA VAL A 14 -0.80 -6.14 -7.22
C VAL A 14 -0.87 -7.30 -6.23
N GLU A 15 0.25 -7.95 -5.93
CA GLU A 15 0.27 -9.06 -4.97
C GLU A 15 -0.06 -8.57 -3.57
N VAL A 16 0.55 -7.46 -3.16
CA VAL A 16 0.33 -6.91 -1.82
C VAL A 16 -1.06 -6.29 -1.72
N GLU A 17 -1.51 -5.63 -2.78
CA GLU A 17 -2.87 -5.09 -2.84
C GLU A 17 -3.90 -6.19 -2.70
N ALA A 18 -3.71 -7.31 -3.40
CA ALA A 18 -4.62 -8.45 -3.31
C ALA A 18 -4.72 -8.99 -1.89
N ALA A 19 -3.60 -9.04 -1.16
CA ALA A 19 -3.59 -9.47 0.22
C ALA A 19 -4.41 -8.51 1.09
N LEU A 20 -4.26 -7.20 0.89
CA LEU A 20 -5.04 -6.21 1.64
C LEU A 20 -6.53 -6.32 1.36
N TYR A 21 -6.90 -6.56 0.09
CA TYR A 21 -8.32 -6.70 -0.27
C TYR A 21 -8.98 -7.91 0.39
N GLU A 22 -8.21 -8.90 0.86
CA GLU A 22 -8.78 -10.03 1.59
C GLU A 22 -9.24 -9.66 3.00
N HIS A 23 -8.77 -8.54 3.53
CA HIS A 23 -9.20 -8.10 4.86
C HIS A 23 -10.64 -7.56 4.77
N PRO A 24 -11.54 -8.04 5.67
CA PRO A 24 -12.96 -7.69 5.55
C PRO A 24 -13.26 -6.21 5.73
N ALA A 25 -12.40 -5.44 6.38
CA ALA A 25 -12.61 -4.01 6.57
C ALA A 25 -12.14 -3.16 5.39
N VAL A 26 -11.38 -3.72 4.45
CA VAL A 26 -10.76 -2.96 3.36
C VAL A 26 -11.72 -2.83 2.19
N MET A 27 -12.01 -1.58 1.81
CA MET A 27 -12.81 -1.28 0.62
C MET A 27 -11.92 -1.04 -0.59
N ASP A 28 -10.80 -0.32 -0.40
CA ASP A 28 -9.91 0.04 -1.50
C ASP A 28 -8.47 0.07 -0.98
N ALA A 29 -7.51 -0.32 -1.83
CA ALA A 29 -6.12 -0.37 -1.40
C ALA A 29 -5.19 -0.11 -2.58
N ALA A 30 -4.12 0.62 -2.32
CA ALA A 30 -3.06 0.84 -3.31
C ALA A 30 -1.70 0.76 -2.61
N ILE A 31 -0.76 0.08 -3.27
CA ILE A 31 0.62 0.04 -2.83
C ILE A 31 1.44 0.95 -3.72
N VAL A 32 2.21 1.82 -3.10
CA VAL A 32 3.10 2.74 -3.80
C VAL A 32 4.52 2.62 -3.24
N ALA A 33 5.50 3.08 -4.01
CA ALA A 33 6.89 3.10 -3.57
C ALA A 33 7.12 4.30 -2.67
N ARG A 34 7.72 4.06 -1.52
CA ARG A 34 8.20 5.10 -0.62
C ARG A 34 9.73 5.12 -0.71
N PRO A 35 10.35 6.29 -0.91
CA PRO A 35 11.82 6.35 -1.01
C PRO A 35 12.50 5.88 0.28
N HIS A 36 13.62 5.19 0.14
CA HIS A 36 14.45 4.77 1.26
C HIS A 36 15.90 5.03 0.90
N HIS A 37 16.66 5.61 1.84
CA HIS A 37 18.03 6.08 1.56
C HIS A 37 19.01 4.96 1.21
N SER A 38 18.80 3.74 1.68
CA SER A 38 19.72 2.63 1.40
C SER A 38 19.07 1.49 0.62
N LEU A 39 17.77 1.28 0.76
CA LEU A 39 17.07 0.20 0.06
C LEU A 39 16.53 0.63 -1.30
N GLY A 40 16.55 1.91 -1.60
CA GLY A 40 15.98 2.49 -2.79
C GLY A 40 14.52 2.79 -2.60
N GLU A 41 13.69 1.74 -2.51
CA GLU A 41 12.25 1.88 -2.33
C GLU A 41 11.77 0.90 -1.27
N GLU A 42 10.64 1.22 -0.65
CA GLU A 42 9.91 0.30 0.22
C GLU A 42 8.40 0.42 -0.05
N PRO A 43 7.63 -0.66 0.21
CA PRO A 43 6.19 -0.61 -0.04
C PRO A 43 5.48 0.21 1.03
N ALA A 44 4.55 1.06 0.60
CA ALA A 44 3.67 1.82 1.47
C ALA A 44 2.24 1.66 0.96
N ALA A 45 1.28 1.61 1.88
CA ALA A 45 -0.11 1.35 1.53
C ALA A 45 -0.98 2.58 1.80
N VAL A 46 -1.92 2.83 0.89
CA VAL A 46 -3.02 3.75 1.13
C VAL A 46 -4.30 2.93 1.08
N VAL A 47 -5.09 2.99 2.13
CA VAL A 47 -6.25 2.13 2.31
C VAL A 47 -7.49 2.95 2.64
N THR A 48 -8.61 2.61 1.99
CA THR A 48 -9.92 3.10 2.38
C THR A 48 -10.67 1.96 3.06
N LEU A 49 -11.19 2.21 4.24
CA LEU A 49 -12.00 1.22 4.96
C LEU A 49 -13.45 1.30 4.52
N LYS A 50 -14.15 0.19 4.60
CA LYS A 50 -15.59 0.14 4.34
C LYS A 50 -16.33 1.02 5.35
N PRO A 51 -17.49 1.61 4.98
CA PRO A 51 -18.26 2.41 5.92
C PRO A 51 -18.58 1.64 7.19
N GLY A 52 -18.29 2.25 8.34
CA GLY A 52 -18.53 1.63 9.63
C GLY A 52 -17.51 0.60 10.07
N ALA A 53 -16.56 0.23 9.20
CA ALA A 53 -15.50 -0.72 9.55
C ALA A 53 -14.36 0.00 10.24
N THR A 54 -13.63 -0.73 11.08
CA THR A 54 -12.45 -0.20 11.76
C THR A 54 -11.29 -1.19 11.62
N ALA A 55 -10.10 -0.64 11.41
CA ALA A 55 -8.85 -1.38 11.44
C ALA A 55 -7.73 -0.35 11.55
N ASP A 56 -6.67 -0.67 12.30
CA ASP A 56 -5.53 0.23 12.37
C ASP A 56 -4.40 -0.27 11.47
N ALA A 57 -3.36 0.54 11.34
CA ALA A 57 -2.23 0.23 10.47
C ALA A 57 -1.53 -1.06 10.87
N GLU A 58 -1.35 -1.30 12.17
CA GLU A 58 -0.68 -2.50 12.65
C GLU A 58 -1.47 -3.76 12.36
N GLU A 59 -2.79 -3.70 12.48
CA GLU A 59 -3.64 -4.83 12.14
C GLU A 59 -3.51 -5.19 10.66
N LEU A 60 -3.51 -4.20 9.77
CA LEU A 60 -3.38 -4.45 8.34
C LEU A 60 -2.00 -4.96 7.97
N ARG A 61 -0.95 -4.43 8.61
CA ARG A 61 0.40 -4.92 8.40
C ARG A 61 0.54 -6.38 8.85
N ALA A 62 0.01 -6.71 10.02
CA ALA A 62 0.01 -8.09 10.52
C ALA A 62 -0.75 -9.03 9.60
N PHE A 63 -1.87 -8.57 9.05
CA PHE A 63 -2.67 -9.35 8.13
C PHE A 63 -1.87 -9.71 6.87
N VAL A 64 -1.14 -8.76 6.32
CA VAL A 64 -0.27 -9.01 5.16
C VAL A 64 0.90 -9.91 5.54
N ALA A 65 1.50 -9.68 6.71
CA ALA A 65 2.64 -10.48 7.19
C ALA A 65 2.29 -11.95 7.36
N ALA A 66 1.04 -12.27 7.66
CA ALA A 66 0.57 -13.65 7.78
C ALA A 66 0.46 -14.34 6.42
N ARG A 67 0.48 -13.60 5.32
CA ARG A 67 0.22 -14.10 3.97
C ARG A 67 1.40 -14.00 3.02
N LEU A 68 2.26 -13.00 3.20
CA LEU A 68 3.36 -12.71 2.27
C LEU A 68 4.69 -12.64 3.02
N ALA A 69 5.78 -12.69 2.26
CA ALA A 69 7.12 -12.58 2.81
C ALA A 69 7.30 -11.22 3.52
N ALA A 70 8.13 -11.20 4.54
CA ALA A 70 8.32 -10.02 5.38
C ALA A 70 8.71 -8.76 4.62
N PHE A 71 9.56 -8.90 3.59
CA PHE A 71 10.01 -7.73 2.83
C PHE A 71 8.90 -7.10 1.96
N LYS A 72 7.78 -7.78 1.79
CA LYS A 72 6.62 -7.29 1.03
C LYS A 72 5.61 -6.56 1.90
N VAL A 73 5.74 -6.62 3.22
CA VAL A 73 4.80 -5.97 4.13
C VAL A 73 4.97 -4.46 4.04
N PRO A 74 3.89 -3.70 3.86
CA PRO A 74 3.99 -2.24 3.82
C PRO A 74 4.61 -1.69 5.10
N VAL A 75 5.57 -0.78 4.95
CA VAL A 75 6.25 -0.18 6.11
C VAL A 75 5.40 0.91 6.76
N GLU A 76 4.46 1.44 6.01
CA GLU A 76 3.55 2.46 6.49
C GLU A 76 2.19 2.25 5.84
N VAL A 77 1.11 2.46 6.59
CA VAL A 77 -0.25 2.41 6.08
C VAL A 77 -0.91 3.74 6.41
N ARG A 78 -1.40 4.41 5.38
CA ARG A 78 -2.18 5.64 5.53
C ARG A 78 -3.61 5.39 5.10
N PHE A 79 -4.55 6.03 5.79
CA PHE A 79 -5.97 5.86 5.49
C PHE A 79 -6.46 7.04 4.67
N TRP A 80 -7.31 6.72 3.70
CA TRP A 80 -7.91 7.67 2.78
C TRP A 80 -9.41 7.72 3.03
N ASP A 81 -9.99 8.90 2.93
CA ASP A 81 -11.43 9.07 3.12
C ASP A 81 -12.11 8.98 1.74
N GLY A 82 -12.99 8.01 1.61
CA GLY A 82 -13.68 7.75 0.35
C GLY A 82 -12.86 6.93 -0.63
N PRO A 83 -13.38 6.74 -1.86
CA PRO A 83 -12.67 5.98 -2.88
C PRO A 83 -11.32 6.61 -3.22
N LEU A 84 -10.32 5.78 -3.51
CA LEU A 84 -9.03 6.28 -3.95
C LEU A 84 -9.17 7.02 -5.28
N PRO A 85 -8.37 8.07 -5.51
CA PRO A 85 -8.46 8.83 -6.77
C PRO A 85 -8.12 7.97 -7.97
N ARG A 86 -8.95 8.07 -9.01
CA ARG A 86 -8.80 7.30 -10.25
C ARG A 86 -8.90 8.20 -11.45
N ASN A 87 -8.27 7.78 -12.56
CA ASN A 87 -8.42 8.46 -13.83
C ASN A 87 -9.72 8.02 -14.52
N ALA A 88 -9.97 8.56 -15.71
CA ALA A 88 -11.20 8.27 -16.46
C ALA A 88 -11.34 6.78 -16.80
N ASN A 89 -10.22 6.04 -16.84
CA ASN A 89 -10.22 4.60 -17.14
C ASN A 89 -10.38 3.74 -15.89
N GLY A 90 -10.58 4.36 -14.72
CA GLY A 90 -10.74 3.65 -13.47
C GLY A 90 -9.44 3.24 -12.81
N LYS A 91 -8.30 3.67 -13.32
CA LYS A 91 -7.00 3.34 -12.78
C LYS A 91 -6.63 4.27 -11.63
N ILE A 92 -6.13 3.70 -10.52
CA ILE A 92 -5.74 4.50 -9.36
C ILE A 92 -4.57 5.42 -9.71
N LEU A 93 -4.69 6.67 -9.31
CA LEU A 93 -3.67 7.70 -9.58
C LEU A 93 -2.56 7.60 -8.54
N LYS A 94 -1.69 6.60 -8.69
CA LYS A 94 -0.63 6.34 -7.72
C LYS A 94 0.37 7.46 -7.59
N SER A 95 0.58 8.26 -8.64
CA SER A 95 1.47 9.42 -8.58
C SER A 95 1.01 10.45 -7.56
N GLU A 96 -0.31 10.59 -7.37
CA GLU A 96 -0.84 11.46 -6.33
C GLU A 96 -0.65 10.85 -4.94
N LEU A 97 -0.88 9.55 -4.81
CA LEU A 97 -0.77 8.87 -3.53
C LEU A 97 0.67 8.82 -3.03
N LYS A 98 1.63 8.76 -3.92
CA LYS A 98 3.06 8.78 -3.55
C LYS A 98 3.45 10.03 -2.78
N THR A 99 2.77 11.15 -3.03
CA THR A 99 3.09 12.40 -2.34
C THR A 99 2.81 12.34 -0.84
N LEU A 100 1.99 11.38 -0.39
CA LEU A 100 1.73 11.19 1.03
C LEU A 100 2.96 10.64 1.77
N PHE A 101 3.88 10.03 1.04
CA PHE A 101 5.05 9.35 1.60
C PHE A 101 6.33 10.04 1.16
N VAL A 102 6.42 11.34 1.46
CA VAL A 102 7.64 12.08 1.15
C VAL A 102 8.76 11.52 1.98
N ALA A 103 9.94 11.43 1.36
CA ALA A 103 11.12 10.96 2.07
C ALA A 103 11.29 11.77 3.36
N ALA A 104 11.26 11.08 4.48
CA ALA A 104 11.59 11.70 5.74
C ALA A 104 13.07 12.04 5.67
N GLY A 105 13.32 13.32 5.53
CA GLY A 105 14.59 14.00 5.51
C GLY A 105 15.85 13.23 5.32
#